data_7b09b84a19d0d602948f50faeff9881e
#
_entry.id   7b09b84a19d0d602948f50faeff9881e
#
_cell.length_a   1.000
_cell.length_b   1.000
_cell.length_c   1.000
_cell.angle_alpha   90.00
_cell.angle_beta   90.00
_cell.angle_gamma   90.00
#
_symmetry.space_group_name_H-M   'P 1'
#
loop_
_entity.id
_entity.type
_entity.pdbx_description
1 polymer ?
#
loop_
_entity_poly.entity_id
_entity_poly.type
_entity_poly.pdbx_seq_one_letter_code
_entity_poly.pdbx_strand_id
1 'polypeptide(L)'
;MINETDTKKGNSMDLNRQLIEAMADLNEDLVIATVRQMAAEGHSFEEIQQCLNTGISAVGTRFERGDYFIADLIVSGMIYRSALNEREPLRSGGAPRPLGKVVIGVVAGDIHDIGKDIIVSLLRAERFDVVDLGIDVKPERFVHAVRNYHPDVVLLSGVLTTAQEAMVQTIQALTDAGLRDQVKVLIGGLCTSEYLMHHVGADSWAYDSNRTVRFCKEVVDGKEAAK
;
A
#
# COMPACT_ATOMS: atom_id res chain seq x y z
N MET A 1 45.03 -0.45 -20.08
CA MET A 1 43.70 -1.06 -20.20
C MET A 1 42.99 -0.81 -18.87
N ILE A 2 42.15 0.23 -18.81
CA ILE A 2 41.32 0.53 -17.63
C ILE A 2 40.13 -0.41 -17.72
N ASN A 3 39.89 -1.19 -16.66
CA ASN A 3 38.90 -2.26 -16.63
C ASN A 3 37.47 -1.70 -16.77
N GLU A 4 36.72 -2.10 -17.80
CA GLU A 4 35.31 -1.76 -18.02
C GLU A 4 34.39 -2.11 -16.82
N THR A 5 34.83 -3.01 -15.93
CA THR A 5 34.12 -3.39 -14.71
C THR A 5 34.17 -2.33 -13.61
N ASP A 6 35.21 -1.50 -13.53
CA ASP A 6 35.32 -0.43 -12.53
C ASP A 6 34.48 0.79 -12.89
N THR A 7 34.32 1.09 -14.18
CA THR A 7 33.49 2.20 -14.66
C THR A 7 31.98 1.93 -14.43
N LYS A 8 31.52 0.69 -14.60
CA LYS A 8 30.11 0.31 -14.33
C LYS A 8 29.74 0.37 -12.84
N LYS A 9 30.66 -0.03 -11.94
CA LYS A 9 30.41 0.06 -10.49
C LYS A 9 30.34 1.50 -9.98
N GLY A 10 31.17 2.40 -10.48
CA GLY A 10 31.16 3.81 -10.13
C GLY A 10 29.87 4.53 -10.52
N ASN A 11 29.36 4.23 -11.73
CA ASN A 11 28.13 4.82 -12.25
C ASN A 11 26.87 4.32 -11.51
N SER A 12 26.84 3.03 -11.14
CA SER A 12 25.75 2.40 -10.39
C SER A 12 25.61 2.96 -8.97
N MET A 13 26.72 3.21 -8.26
CA MET A 13 26.68 3.82 -6.93
C MET A 13 26.20 5.29 -6.97
N ASP A 14 26.45 6.01 -8.06
CA ASP A 14 26.02 7.38 -8.24
C ASP A 14 24.50 7.47 -8.49
N LEU A 15 23.94 6.60 -9.35
CA LEU A 15 22.49 6.53 -9.60
C LEU A 15 21.68 6.12 -8.37
N ASN A 16 22.16 5.16 -7.59
CA ASN A 16 21.51 4.75 -6.37
C ASN A 16 21.41 5.94 -5.38
N ARG A 17 22.51 6.64 -5.19
CA ARG A 17 22.56 7.84 -4.35
C ARG A 17 21.66 8.95 -4.86
N GLN A 18 21.72 9.21 -6.17
CA GLN A 18 20.88 10.22 -6.83
C GLN A 18 19.39 9.92 -6.64
N LEU A 19 18.96 8.66 -6.76
CA LEU A 19 17.57 8.27 -6.56
C LEU A 19 17.13 8.46 -5.11
N ILE A 20 17.97 8.07 -4.14
CA ILE A 20 17.69 8.24 -2.72
C ILE A 20 17.56 9.74 -2.37
N GLU A 21 18.51 10.57 -2.81
CA GLU A 21 18.50 12.02 -2.56
C GLU A 21 17.30 12.70 -3.24
N ALA A 22 17.02 12.37 -4.50
CA ALA A 22 15.87 12.92 -5.22
C ALA A 22 14.54 12.58 -4.53
N MET A 23 14.39 11.34 -4.05
CA MET A 23 13.21 10.90 -3.31
C MET A 23 13.11 11.61 -1.95
N ALA A 24 14.22 11.75 -1.22
CA ALA A 24 14.27 12.47 0.05
C ALA A 24 13.95 13.96 -0.09
N ASP A 25 14.30 14.57 -1.23
CA ASP A 25 14.07 15.98 -1.54
C ASP A 25 12.71 16.23 -2.24
N LEU A 26 11.90 15.18 -2.41
CA LEU A 26 10.57 15.23 -3.07
C LEU A 26 10.64 15.77 -4.51
N ASN A 27 11.75 15.51 -5.21
CA ASN A 27 11.94 15.94 -6.59
C ASN A 27 11.41 14.86 -7.57
N GLU A 28 10.11 14.94 -7.91
CA GLU A 28 9.44 13.95 -8.74
C GLU A 28 10.11 13.76 -10.10
N ASP A 29 10.42 14.85 -10.79
CA ASP A 29 11.02 14.79 -12.13
C ASP A 29 12.35 14.04 -12.11
N LEU A 30 13.21 14.32 -11.11
CA LEU A 30 14.50 13.67 -10.97
C LEU A 30 14.35 12.20 -10.56
N VAL A 31 13.39 11.88 -9.69
CA VAL A 31 13.07 10.49 -9.32
C VAL A 31 12.69 9.68 -10.56
N ILE A 32 11.75 10.19 -11.35
CA ILE A 32 11.26 9.52 -12.56
C ILE A 32 12.38 9.35 -13.60
N ALA A 33 13.17 10.41 -13.85
CA ALA A 33 14.29 10.36 -14.77
C ALA A 33 15.33 9.31 -14.33
N THR A 34 15.69 9.29 -13.03
CA THR A 34 16.69 8.37 -12.50
C THR A 34 16.19 6.92 -12.53
N VAL A 35 14.91 6.67 -12.22
CA VAL A 35 14.30 5.33 -12.33
C VAL A 35 14.35 4.81 -13.76
N ARG A 36 14.03 5.65 -14.75
CA ARG A 36 14.12 5.29 -16.18
C ARG A 36 15.56 4.98 -16.60
N GLN A 37 16.51 5.78 -16.14
CA GLN A 37 17.93 5.57 -16.45
C GLN A 37 18.44 4.27 -15.83
N MET A 38 18.17 4.01 -14.53
CA MET A 38 18.54 2.78 -13.86
C MET A 38 17.94 1.55 -14.55
N ALA A 39 16.68 1.68 -14.99
CA ALA A 39 16.01 0.63 -15.75
C ALA A 39 16.71 0.34 -17.09
N ALA A 40 17.09 1.39 -17.82
CA ALA A 40 17.79 1.27 -19.12
C ALA A 40 19.21 0.68 -18.96
N GLU A 41 19.86 0.94 -17.82
CA GLU A 41 21.18 0.37 -17.47
C GLU A 41 21.10 -1.06 -16.91
N GLY A 42 19.88 -1.62 -16.74
CA GLY A 42 19.66 -3.01 -16.36
C GLY A 42 19.60 -3.27 -14.85
N HIS A 43 19.42 -2.22 -14.03
CA HIS A 43 19.20 -2.39 -12.60
C HIS A 43 17.91 -3.17 -12.33
N SER A 44 17.94 -4.04 -11.32
CA SER A 44 16.78 -4.84 -10.93
C SER A 44 15.67 -3.99 -10.32
N PHE A 45 14.45 -4.52 -10.33
CA PHE A 45 13.31 -3.86 -9.67
C PHE A 45 13.58 -3.71 -8.17
N GLU A 46 14.16 -4.72 -7.55
CA GLU A 46 14.48 -4.77 -6.14
C GLU A 46 15.49 -3.69 -5.73
N GLU A 47 16.53 -3.46 -6.55
CA GLU A 47 17.52 -2.40 -6.32
C GLU A 47 16.89 -1.02 -6.35
N ILE A 48 16.07 -0.72 -7.36
CA ILE A 48 15.38 0.56 -7.48
C ILE A 48 14.39 0.75 -6.33
N GLN A 49 13.61 -0.28 -6.00
CA GLN A 49 12.66 -0.22 -4.88
C GLN A 49 13.39 0.02 -3.54
N GLN A 50 14.55 -0.59 -3.34
CA GLN A 50 15.34 -0.37 -2.13
C GLN A 50 15.83 1.08 -2.02
N CYS A 51 16.26 1.70 -3.11
CA CYS A 51 16.63 3.11 -3.15
C CYS A 51 15.44 4.01 -2.82
N LEU A 52 14.28 3.76 -3.44
CA LEU A 52 13.04 4.50 -3.17
C LEU A 52 12.61 4.39 -1.70
N ASN A 53 12.66 3.18 -1.12
CA ASN A 53 12.34 2.95 0.30
C ASN A 53 13.30 3.69 1.22
N THR A 54 14.59 3.73 0.89
CA THR A 54 15.59 4.49 1.66
C THR A 54 15.28 6.00 1.61
N GLY A 55 14.92 6.52 0.44
CA GLY A 55 14.52 7.92 0.28
C GLY A 55 13.25 8.28 1.07
N ILE A 56 12.22 7.42 1.03
CA ILE A 56 11.00 7.60 1.86
C ILE A 56 11.33 7.60 3.35
N SER A 57 12.22 6.74 3.81
CA SER A 57 12.64 6.72 5.22
C SER A 57 13.32 8.02 5.61
N ALA A 58 14.08 8.64 4.70
CA ALA A 58 14.66 9.96 4.93
C ALA A 58 13.60 11.07 5.03
N VAL A 59 12.53 11.02 4.21
CA VAL A 59 11.37 11.92 4.32
C VAL A 59 10.72 11.78 5.71
N GLY A 60 10.48 10.56 6.18
CA GLY A 60 9.96 10.29 7.52
C GLY A 60 10.84 10.89 8.63
N THR A 61 12.17 10.76 8.52
CA THR A 61 13.11 11.35 9.47
C THR A 61 13.07 12.88 9.47
N ARG A 62 12.94 13.52 8.29
CA ARG A 62 12.78 14.98 8.18
C ARG A 62 11.45 15.45 8.79
N PHE A 63 10.39 14.67 8.63
CA PHE A 63 9.11 14.94 9.27
C PHE A 63 9.21 14.88 10.81
N GLU A 64 9.86 13.86 11.37
CA GLU A 64 10.07 13.72 12.81
C GLU A 64 10.90 14.89 13.40
N ARG A 65 11.82 15.46 12.61
CA ARG A 65 12.62 16.62 12.98
C ARG A 65 11.88 17.96 12.84
N GLY A 66 10.71 17.97 12.20
CA GLY A 66 9.95 19.18 11.91
C GLY A 66 10.45 19.95 10.68
N ASP A 67 11.33 19.35 9.86
CA ASP A 67 11.80 19.93 8.60
C ASP A 67 10.73 19.79 7.50
N TYR A 68 9.87 18.75 7.59
CA TYR A 68 8.78 18.42 6.67
C TYR A 68 7.44 18.36 7.41
N PHE A 69 6.34 18.53 6.65
CA PHE A 69 4.97 18.52 7.13
C PHE A 69 4.20 17.31 6.61
N ILE A 70 2.96 17.11 7.07
CA ILE A 70 2.08 16.01 6.62
C ILE A 70 1.90 16.02 5.09
N ALA A 71 1.83 17.21 4.47
CA ALA A 71 1.73 17.35 3.03
C ALA A 71 2.93 16.70 2.30
N ASP A 72 4.13 16.81 2.85
CA ASP A 72 5.34 16.24 2.25
C ASP A 72 5.34 14.70 2.31
N LEU A 73 4.77 14.12 3.37
CA LEU A 73 4.54 12.68 3.44
C LEU A 73 3.56 12.19 2.36
N ILE A 74 2.48 12.95 2.10
CA ILE A 74 1.51 12.64 1.05
C ILE A 74 2.18 12.71 -0.32
N VAL A 75 2.93 13.79 -0.58
CA VAL A 75 3.68 13.98 -1.83
C VAL A 75 4.69 12.86 -2.03
N SER A 76 5.44 12.47 -0.99
CA SER A 76 6.38 11.34 -1.08
C SER A 76 5.72 10.04 -1.51
N GLY A 77 4.52 9.74 -0.99
CA GLY A 77 3.73 8.58 -1.40
C GLY A 77 3.25 8.66 -2.86
N MET A 78 2.94 9.87 -3.37
CA MET A 78 2.58 10.08 -4.78
C MET A 78 3.78 9.84 -5.70
N ILE A 79 4.94 10.45 -5.40
CA ILE A 79 6.18 10.28 -6.15
C ILE A 79 6.59 8.80 -6.18
N TYR A 80 6.53 8.11 -5.06
CA TYR A 80 6.83 6.68 -4.99
C TYR A 80 5.95 5.85 -5.93
N ARG A 81 4.64 6.12 -5.97
CA ARG A 81 3.72 5.45 -6.90
C ARG A 81 4.04 5.74 -8.35
N SER A 82 4.30 7.01 -8.69
CA SER A 82 4.71 7.41 -10.04
C SER A 82 5.97 6.65 -10.47
N ALA A 83 6.97 6.58 -9.59
CA ALA A 83 8.23 5.89 -9.83
C ALA A 83 8.06 4.37 -10.08
N LEU A 84 7.18 3.70 -9.34
CA LEU A 84 6.91 2.28 -9.53
C LEU A 84 6.16 2.01 -10.85
N ASN A 85 5.24 2.88 -11.24
CA ASN A 85 4.47 2.76 -12.49
C ASN A 85 5.36 2.88 -13.73
N GLU A 86 6.45 3.68 -13.68
CA GLU A 86 7.43 3.78 -14.77
C GLU A 86 8.08 2.44 -15.15
N ARG A 87 8.10 1.48 -14.25
CA ARG A 87 8.67 0.15 -14.47
C ARG A 87 7.67 -0.96 -14.78
N GLU A 88 6.37 -0.71 -14.74
CA GLU A 88 5.39 -1.75 -15.06
C GLU A 88 5.62 -2.45 -16.41
N PRO A 89 6.00 -1.75 -17.50
CA PRO A 89 6.29 -2.39 -18.78
C PRO A 89 7.51 -3.33 -18.77
N LEU A 90 8.43 -3.19 -17.82
CA LEU A 90 9.65 -4.01 -17.72
C LEU A 90 9.47 -5.26 -16.84
N ARG A 91 8.29 -5.46 -16.26
CA ARG A 91 7.92 -6.66 -15.48
C ARG A 91 7.68 -7.91 -16.32
N SER A 92 8.02 -7.91 -17.63
CA SER A 92 7.87 -9.04 -18.57
C SER A 92 8.78 -10.25 -18.27
N GLY A 93 9.60 -10.20 -17.25
CA GLY A 93 10.34 -11.34 -16.70
C GLY A 93 9.79 -11.68 -15.32
N GLY A 94 8.74 -12.52 -15.26
CA GLY A 94 8.20 -13.17 -14.08
C GLY A 94 8.20 -12.34 -12.79
N ALA A 95 7.27 -11.37 -12.66
CA ALA A 95 7.08 -10.68 -11.39
C ALA A 95 6.86 -11.71 -10.27
N PRO A 96 7.52 -11.58 -9.11
CA PRO A 96 7.24 -12.45 -7.99
C PRO A 96 5.75 -12.44 -7.71
N ARG A 97 5.17 -13.62 -7.49
CA ARG A 97 3.72 -13.76 -7.24
C ARG A 97 3.31 -12.80 -6.11
N PRO A 98 2.20 -12.04 -6.24
CA PRO A 98 1.71 -11.22 -5.15
C PRO A 98 1.61 -12.04 -3.86
N LEU A 99 1.95 -11.45 -2.71
CA LEU A 99 1.82 -12.10 -1.41
C LEU A 99 0.38 -12.52 -1.13
N GLY A 100 -0.57 -11.67 -1.48
CA GLY A 100 -2.00 -11.90 -1.31
C GLY A 100 -2.80 -10.77 -1.96
N LYS A 101 -4.13 -10.89 -1.91
CA LYS A 101 -5.04 -9.91 -2.49
C LYS A 101 -5.84 -9.20 -1.40
N VAL A 102 -5.91 -7.88 -1.49
CA VAL A 102 -6.63 -7.02 -0.54
C VAL A 102 -7.63 -6.15 -1.28
N VAL A 103 -8.86 -6.11 -0.80
CA VAL A 103 -9.88 -5.12 -1.19
C VAL A 103 -9.94 -4.06 -0.10
N ILE A 104 -9.90 -2.78 -0.46
CA ILE A 104 -10.00 -1.66 0.48
C ILE A 104 -10.97 -0.61 -0.04
N GLY A 105 -11.69 0.06 0.87
CA GLY A 105 -12.55 1.20 0.54
C GLY A 105 -12.94 1.99 1.77
N VAL A 106 -13.25 3.27 1.58
CA VAL A 106 -13.91 4.10 2.60
C VAL A 106 -15.41 3.80 2.53
N VAL A 107 -16.01 3.45 3.66
CA VAL A 107 -17.40 2.99 3.72
C VAL A 107 -18.39 4.11 3.35
N ALA A 108 -19.63 3.73 3.07
CA ALA A 108 -20.69 4.63 2.64
C ALA A 108 -20.89 5.82 3.60
N GLY A 109 -21.06 7.01 3.03
CA GLY A 109 -21.24 8.26 3.77
C GLY A 109 -19.95 8.88 4.31
N ASP A 110 -18.78 8.30 4.02
CA ASP A 110 -17.49 8.84 4.42
C ASP A 110 -16.59 9.07 3.19
N ILE A 111 -15.83 10.16 3.19
CA ILE A 111 -14.97 10.59 2.07
C ILE A 111 -13.50 10.78 2.47
N HIS A 112 -13.15 10.42 3.70
CA HIS A 112 -11.80 10.61 4.24
C HIS A 112 -10.85 9.52 3.73
N ASP A 113 -10.14 9.79 2.64
CA ASP A 113 -9.31 8.83 1.90
C ASP A 113 -7.81 8.86 2.24
N ILE A 114 -7.29 9.91 2.86
CA ILE A 114 -5.85 10.07 3.12
C ILE A 114 -5.26 8.84 3.82
N GLY A 115 -5.90 8.39 4.90
CA GLY A 115 -5.45 7.19 5.64
C GLY A 115 -5.52 5.92 4.79
N LYS A 116 -6.58 5.77 3.99
CA LYS A 116 -6.74 4.67 3.05
C LYS A 116 -5.63 4.67 1.98
N ASP A 117 -5.32 5.81 1.40
CA ASP A 117 -4.32 5.94 0.33
C ASP A 117 -2.91 5.61 0.83
N ILE A 118 -2.58 5.99 2.07
CA ILE A 118 -1.34 5.58 2.72
C ILE A 118 -1.28 4.05 2.83
N ILE A 119 -2.35 3.40 3.30
CA ILE A 119 -2.42 1.95 3.44
C ILE A 119 -2.30 1.25 2.09
N VAL A 120 -2.99 1.74 1.05
CA VAL A 120 -2.88 1.23 -0.33
C VAL A 120 -1.44 1.26 -0.82
N SER A 121 -0.75 2.38 -0.58
CA SER A 121 0.65 2.57 -0.99
C SER A 121 1.58 1.58 -0.27
N LEU A 122 1.43 1.43 1.04
CA LEU A 122 2.24 0.51 1.84
C LEU A 122 1.99 -0.95 1.46
N LEU A 123 0.74 -1.37 1.27
CA LEU A 123 0.41 -2.73 0.87
C LEU A 123 0.96 -3.07 -0.52
N ARG A 124 0.90 -2.12 -1.46
CA ARG A 124 1.51 -2.30 -2.79
C ARG A 124 3.03 -2.40 -2.71
N ALA A 125 3.68 -1.59 -1.87
CA ALA A 125 5.13 -1.69 -1.60
C ALA A 125 5.51 -3.07 -1.03
N GLU A 126 4.65 -3.66 -0.21
CA GLU A 126 4.79 -5.01 0.35
C GLU A 126 4.31 -6.13 -0.62
N ARG A 127 4.09 -5.80 -1.89
CA ARG A 127 3.71 -6.72 -2.97
C ARG A 127 2.32 -7.36 -2.83
N PHE A 128 1.38 -6.72 -2.14
CA PHE A 128 -0.02 -7.13 -2.21
C PHE A 128 -0.67 -6.65 -3.52
N ASP A 129 -1.58 -7.47 -4.08
CA ASP A 129 -2.50 -7.06 -5.13
C ASP A 129 -3.67 -6.31 -4.47
N VAL A 130 -3.71 -4.98 -4.64
CA VAL A 130 -4.67 -4.12 -3.93
C VAL A 130 -5.72 -3.57 -4.88
N VAL A 131 -6.98 -3.95 -4.63
CA VAL A 131 -8.17 -3.42 -5.28
C VAL A 131 -8.74 -2.30 -4.41
N ASP A 132 -8.51 -1.07 -4.81
CA ASP A 132 -9.03 0.13 -4.15
C ASP A 132 -10.40 0.49 -4.72
N LEU A 133 -11.44 0.47 -3.90
CA LEU A 133 -12.82 0.78 -4.29
C LEU A 133 -13.13 2.29 -4.23
N GLY A 134 -12.21 3.11 -3.67
CA GLY A 134 -12.39 4.55 -3.52
C GLY A 134 -13.11 4.93 -2.23
N ILE A 135 -13.93 5.97 -2.32
CA ILE A 135 -14.67 6.58 -1.20
C ILE A 135 -16.18 6.37 -1.36
N ASP A 136 -16.93 6.60 -0.28
CA ASP A 136 -18.39 6.43 -0.25
C ASP A 136 -18.85 5.09 -0.84
N VAL A 137 -18.18 4.03 -0.44
CA VAL A 137 -18.37 2.70 -1.01
C VAL A 137 -19.55 2.01 -0.32
N LYS A 138 -20.60 1.74 -1.09
CA LYS A 138 -21.80 1.04 -0.61
C LYS A 138 -21.51 -0.44 -0.33
N PRO A 139 -22.22 -1.08 0.62
CA PRO A 139 -22.04 -2.49 0.98
C PRO A 139 -22.03 -3.45 -0.23
N GLU A 140 -22.92 -3.23 -1.21
CA GLU A 140 -23.04 -4.09 -2.39
C GLU A 140 -21.78 -4.07 -3.26
N ARG A 141 -21.04 -2.96 -3.25
CA ARG A 141 -19.76 -2.88 -3.98
C ARG A 141 -18.66 -3.73 -3.33
N PHE A 142 -18.64 -3.81 -1.99
CA PHE A 142 -17.74 -4.72 -1.29
C PHE A 142 -18.11 -6.18 -1.58
N VAL A 143 -19.40 -6.53 -1.53
CA VAL A 143 -19.88 -7.87 -1.91
C VAL A 143 -19.47 -8.23 -3.33
N HIS A 144 -19.68 -7.32 -4.29
CA HIS A 144 -19.28 -7.53 -5.68
C HIS A 144 -17.76 -7.71 -5.82
N ALA A 145 -16.98 -6.90 -5.11
CA ALA A 145 -15.53 -6.99 -5.15
C ALA A 145 -15.04 -8.33 -4.58
N VAL A 146 -15.58 -8.79 -3.46
CA VAL A 146 -15.21 -10.08 -2.86
C VAL A 146 -15.52 -11.24 -3.82
N ARG A 147 -16.70 -11.24 -4.49
CA ARG A 147 -17.07 -12.25 -5.47
C ARG A 147 -16.15 -12.30 -6.67
N ASN A 148 -15.73 -11.13 -7.19
CA ASN A 148 -14.98 -11.07 -8.44
C ASN A 148 -13.48 -11.23 -8.24
N TYR A 149 -12.95 -10.71 -7.14
CA TYR A 149 -11.51 -10.66 -6.92
C TYR A 149 -11.00 -11.73 -5.96
N HIS A 150 -11.89 -12.39 -5.19
CA HIS A 150 -11.53 -13.40 -4.19
C HIS A 150 -10.38 -12.96 -3.29
N PRO A 151 -10.51 -11.82 -2.58
CA PRO A 151 -9.43 -11.30 -1.76
C PRO A 151 -9.19 -12.18 -0.52
N ASP A 152 -8.00 -12.08 0.05
CA ASP A 152 -7.65 -12.65 1.35
C ASP A 152 -8.18 -11.76 2.48
N VAL A 153 -8.14 -10.44 2.27
CA VAL A 153 -8.50 -9.43 3.27
C VAL A 153 -9.41 -8.35 2.65
N VAL A 154 -10.41 -7.93 3.41
CA VAL A 154 -11.22 -6.73 3.17
C VAL A 154 -10.91 -5.70 4.25
N LEU A 155 -10.53 -4.49 3.83
CA LEU A 155 -10.25 -3.36 4.71
C LEU A 155 -11.37 -2.32 4.58
N LEU A 156 -12.04 -2.03 5.68
CA LEU A 156 -13.10 -1.02 5.77
C LEU A 156 -12.51 0.21 6.48
N SER A 157 -12.46 1.36 5.79
CA SER A 157 -11.96 2.61 6.33
C SER A 157 -13.10 3.56 6.68
N GLY A 158 -13.00 4.25 7.82
CA GLY A 158 -13.96 5.28 8.23
C GLY A 158 -13.40 6.19 9.32
N VAL A 159 -13.77 7.46 9.26
CA VAL A 159 -13.34 8.49 10.21
C VAL A 159 -14.53 9.01 11.01
N LEU A 160 -15.68 9.18 10.37
CA LEU A 160 -16.89 9.70 10.99
C LEU A 160 -17.56 8.64 11.89
N THR A 161 -18.24 9.07 12.95
CA THR A 161 -19.04 8.15 13.79
C THR A 161 -20.15 7.47 13.01
N THR A 162 -20.70 8.14 11.99
CA THR A 162 -21.70 7.57 11.07
C THR A 162 -21.14 6.42 10.21
N ALA A 163 -19.82 6.38 10.01
CA ALA A 163 -19.17 5.28 9.28
C ALA A 163 -19.27 3.93 10.02
N GLN A 164 -19.45 3.95 11.35
CA GLN A 164 -19.63 2.73 12.14
C GLN A 164 -20.83 1.91 11.67
N GLU A 165 -21.97 2.56 11.45
CA GLU A 165 -23.18 1.90 10.93
C GLU A 165 -22.96 1.34 9.52
N ALA A 166 -22.24 2.07 8.66
CA ALA A 166 -21.90 1.58 7.33
C ALA A 166 -20.96 0.36 7.35
N MET A 167 -20.06 0.27 8.35
CA MET A 167 -19.26 -0.93 8.59
C MET A 167 -20.12 -2.12 8.99
N VAL A 168 -21.09 -1.94 9.91
CA VAL A 168 -22.07 -2.98 10.27
C VAL A 168 -22.81 -3.48 9.05
N GLN A 169 -23.37 -2.56 8.25
CA GLN A 169 -24.13 -2.90 7.04
C GLN A 169 -23.28 -3.62 6.01
N THR A 170 -22.01 -3.25 5.87
CA THR A 170 -21.08 -3.90 4.94
C THR A 170 -20.78 -5.34 5.35
N ILE A 171 -20.51 -5.57 6.63
CA ILE A 171 -20.24 -6.92 7.16
C ILE A 171 -21.50 -7.77 7.10
N GLN A 172 -22.68 -7.19 7.41
CA GLN A 172 -23.95 -7.88 7.27
C GLN A 172 -24.21 -8.29 5.80
N ALA A 173 -23.97 -7.40 4.84
CA ALA A 173 -24.12 -7.70 3.42
C ALA A 173 -23.18 -8.83 2.95
N LEU A 174 -21.95 -8.89 3.47
CA LEU A 174 -21.04 -10.01 3.21
C LEU A 174 -21.57 -11.33 3.80
N THR A 175 -22.19 -11.26 4.98
CA THR A 175 -22.80 -12.42 5.66
C THR A 175 -24.00 -12.92 4.87
N ASP A 176 -24.92 -12.04 4.48
CA ASP A 176 -26.11 -12.37 3.71
C ASP A 176 -25.77 -12.95 2.32
N ALA A 177 -24.63 -12.55 1.78
CA ALA A 177 -24.10 -13.07 0.53
C ALA A 177 -23.35 -14.41 0.67
N GLY A 178 -23.15 -14.94 1.89
CA GLY A 178 -22.37 -16.14 2.17
C GLY A 178 -20.86 -15.98 1.93
N LEU A 179 -20.35 -14.75 2.03
CA LEU A 179 -18.95 -14.41 1.74
C LEU A 179 -18.12 -14.08 2.97
N ARG A 180 -18.77 -13.82 4.13
CA ARG A 180 -18.09 -13.33 5.34
C ARG A 180 -16.96 -14.27 5.80
N ASP A 181 -17.17 -15.57 5.77
CA ASP A 181 -16.20 -16.58 6.20
C ASP A 181 -15.10 -16.86 5.17
N GLN A 182 -15.24 -16.32 3.95
CA GLN A 182 -14.26 -16.50 2.88
C GLN A 182 -13.12 -15.49 2.93
N VAL A 183 -13.30 -14.39 3.70
CA VAL A 183 -12.36 -13.28 3.80
C VAL A 183 -12.10 -12.89 5.23
N LYS A 184 -10.92 -12.32 5.52
CA LYS A 184 -10.66 -11.64 6.77
C LYS A 184 -11.03 -10.16 6.64
N VAL A 185 -11.73 -9.63 7.64
CA VAL A 185 -12.18 -8.24 7.66
C VAL A 185 -11.45 -7.47 8.75
N LEU A 186 -10.80 -6.37 8.37
CA LEU A 186 -10.22 -5.40 9.30
C LEU A 186 -10.91 -4.05 9.14
N ILE A 187 -11.28 -3.42 10.25
CA ILE A 187 -11.78 -2.04 10.29
C ILE A 187 -10.67 -1.09 10.72
N GLY A 188 -10.59 0.08 10.08
CA GLY A 188 -9.57 1.08 10.37
C GLY A 188 -10.08 2.51 10.24
N GLY A 189 -9.34 3.44 10.86
CA GLY A 189 -9.65 4.88 10.90
C GLY A 189 -10.06 5.36 12.29
N LEU A 190 -10.25 6.68 12.42
CA LEU A 190 -10.42 7.34 13.74
C LEU A 190 -11.67 6.92 14.50
N CYS A 191 -12.71 6.45 13.82
CA CYS A 191 -13.94 5.99 14.47
C CYS A 191 -13.85 4.54 14.99
N THR A 192 -12.72 3.84 14.78
CA THR A 192 -12.59 2.40 15.07
C THR A 192 -11.98 2.14 16.44
N SER A 193 -12.36 1.00 17.03
CA SER A 193 -11.87 0.52 18.31
C SER A 193 -12.06 -0.98 18.41
N GLU A 194 -11.46 -1.60 19.42
CA GLU A 194 -11.68 -3.01 19.73
C GLU A 194 -13.15 -3.32 20.04
N TYR A 195 -13.83 -2.42 20.74
CA TYR A 195 -15.26 -2.55 21.00
C TYR A 195 -16.07 -2.58 19.68
N LEU A 196 -15.78 -1.64 18.78
CA LEU A 196 -16.45 -1.60 17.47
C LEU A 196 -16.14 -2.86 16.65
N MET A 197 -14.89 -3.33 16.65
CA MET A 197 -14.50 -4.57 15.95
C MET A 197 -15.41 -5.74 16.35
N HIS A 198 -15.61 -5.95 17.65
CA HIS A 198 -16.50 -7.01 18.15
C HIS A 198 -17.96 -6.75 17.79
N HIS A 199 -18.40 -5.50 17.90
CA HIS A 199 -19.78 -5.11 17.59
C HIS A 199 -20.17 -5.34 16.13
N VAL A 200 -19.28 -5.03 15.21
CA VAL A 200 -19.53 -5.21 13.76
C VAL A 200 -19.23 -6.62 13.26
N GLY A 201 -18.54 -7.44 14.05
CA GLY A 201 -18.11 -8.79 13.67
C GLY A 201 -16.91 -8.81 12.74
N ALA A 202 -15.99 -7.83 12.84
CA ALA A 202 -14.71 -7.83 12.14
C ALA A 202 -13.70 -8.76 12.81
N ASP A 203 -12.70 -9.23 12.06
CA ASP A 203 -11.63 -10.12 12.58
C ASP A 203 -10.53 -9.31 13.28
N SER A 204 -10.35 -8.05 12.91
CA SER A 204 -9.36 -7.16 13.51
C SER A 204 -9.73 -5.68 13.35
N TRP A 205 -9.01 -4.83 14.09
CA TRP A 205 -9.05 -3.38 13.92
C TRP A 205 -7.64 -2.80 13.97
N ALA A 206 -7.46 -1.62 13.36
CA ALA A 206 -6.17 -0.95 13.36
C ALA A 206 -6.33 0.56 13.50
N TYR A 207 -5.50 1.14 14.35
CA TYR A 207 -5.39 2.59 14.54
C TYR A 207 -4.21 3.19 13.75
N ASP A 208 -3.34 2.34 13.18
CA ASP A 208 -2.20 2.76 12.37
C ASP A 208 -1.97 1.83 11.17
N SER A 209 -1.20 2.32 10.21
CA SER A 209 -0.91 1.62 8.98
C SER A 209 -0.01 0.38 9.17
N ASN A 210 0.92 0.41 10.13
CA ASN A 210 1.83 -0.71 10.37
C ASN A 210 1.08 -1.94 10.89
N ARG A 211 0.09 -1.71 11.77
CA ARG A 211 -0.78 -2.78 12.28
C ARG A 211 -1.61 -3.38 11.14
N THR A 212 -2.12 -2.54 10.23
CA THR A 212 -2.87 -3.01 9.06
C THR A 212 -2.02 -3.89 8.16
N VAL A 213 -0.82 -3.46 7.81
CA VAL A 213 0.10 -4.23 6.95
C VAL A 213 0.49 -5.55 7.61
N ARG A 214 0.80 -5.54 8.91
CA ARG A 214 1.12 -6.75 9.67
C ARG A 214 -0.03 -7.75 9.66
N PHE A 215 -1.26 -7.30 9.91
CA PHE A 215 -2.45 -8.16 9.85
C PHE A 215 -2.60 -8.82 8.48
N CYS A 216 -2.44 -8.06 7.40
CA CYS A 216 -2.53 -8.62 6.05
C CYS A 216 -1.47 -9.71 5.80
N LYS A 217 -0.24 -9.52 6.28
CA LYS A 217 0.83 -10.54 6.20
C LYS A 217 0.47 -11.79 7.01
N GLU A 218 0.04 -11.64 8.25
CA GLU A 218 -0.36 -12.76 9.13
C GLU A 218 -1.48 -13.61 8.51
N VAL A 219 -2.46 -12.98 7.85
CA VAL A 219 -3.55 -13.69 7.16
C VAL A 219 -3.02 -14.55 6.02
N VAL A 220 -2.09 -14.04 5.22
CA VAL A 220 -1.53 -14.77 4.07
C VAL A 220 -0.60 -15.88 4.53
N ASP A 221 0.30 -15.60 5.47
CA ASP A 221 1.22 -16.61 6.05
C ASP A 221 0.45 -17.77 6.70
N GLY A 222 -0.65 -17.47 7.41
CA GLY A 222 -1.53 -18.49 7.99
C GLY A 222 -2.23 -19.37 6.95
N LYS A 223 -2.52 -18.84 5.75
CA LYS A 223 -3.07 -19.64 4.63
C LYS A 223 -2.03 -20.54 3.96
N GLU A 224 -0.77 -20.11 3.89
CA GLU A 224 0.32 -20.94 3.35
C GLU A 224 0.66 -22.10 4.28
N ALA A 225 0.63 -21.89 5.61
CA ALA A 225 0.86 -22.93 6.60
C ALA A 225 -0.26 -24.00 6.67
N ALA A 226 -1.45 -23.70 6.16
CA ALA A 226 -2.61 -24.59 6.15
C ALA A 226 -2.77 -25.42 4.86
N LYS A 227 -1.88 -25.23 3.87
CA LYS A 227 -1.80 -25.99 2.60
C LYS A 227 -0.72 -27.05 2.66
#